data_fcdce2ec83d2c6cc9c72ab4710977c7c
#
_entry.id   fcdce2ec83d2c6cc9c72ab4710977c7c
#
_cell.length_a   1.000
_cell.length_b   1.000
_cell.length_c   1.000
_cell.angle_alpha   90.00
_cell.angle_beta   90.00
_cell.angle_gamma   90.00
#
_symmetry.space_group_name_H-M   'P 1'
#
loop_
_entity.id
_entity.type
_entity.pdbx_description
1 polymer ?
#
loop_
_entity_poly.entity_id
_entity_poly.type
_entity_poly.pdbx_seq_one_letter_code
_entity_poly.pdbx_strand_id
1 'polypeptide(L)'
;MKAGKMQVLSMQDDAISNSTGAVMKIFLGLDDTDILGSPGTNQIAMALAVKLKEIGIETTMILRHQLWYDPRVPYTSKNGSASMQLQCTGTIDFPTLGGFCKEFLLTHFVEGSDPGLCIATEDQAKAMISQGWRTTAEWVNPAEAIEKAKVSGCLLWSIAGRDHGIVGALAAVGLAASGEQGRVVFHQSGYGEIRGIISVEKLQELGIAVIDESSNMKVSMGK
;
A
#
# COMPACT_ATOMS: atom_id res chain seq x y z
N MET A 1 -8.18 19.80 -22.48
CA MET A 1 -7.76 19.28 -21.18
C MET A 1 -8.81 19.68 -20.14
N LYS A 2 -9.65 18.76 -19.69
CA LYS A 2 -10.59 19.00 -18.58
C LYS A 2 -9.88 18.60 -17.31
N ALA A 3 -9.60 19.57 -16.44
CA ALA A 3 -9.09 19.32 -15.09
C ALA A 3 -10.07 18.40 -14.36
N GLY A 4 -9.59 17.23 -13.90
CA GLY A 4 -10.36 16.31 -13.11
C GLY A 4 -10.88 17.00 -11.85
N LYS A 5 -12.11 16.71 -11.47
CA LYS A 5 -12.72 17.18 -10.24
C LYS A 5 -11.94 16.62 -9.05
N MET A 6 -11.19 17.48 -8.39
CA MET A 6 -10.45 17.17 -7.18
C MET A 6 -11.43 17.18 -6.01
N GLN A 7 -11.81 16.01 -5.48
CA GLN A 7 -12.41 15.93 -4.15
C GLN A 7 -11.29 15.77 -3.12
N VAL A 8 -10.92 16.87 -2.50
CA VAL A 8 -10.08 16.86 -1.30
C VAL A 8 -11.02 16.67 -0.10
N LEU A 9 -10.96 15.51 0.54
CA LEU A 9 -11.56 15.37 1.87
C LEU A 9 -10.61 16.05 2.86
N SER A 10 -10.92 17.31 3.20
CA SER A 10 -10.18 18.08 4.19
C SER A 10 -10.42 17.48 5.57
N MET A 11 -9.35 17.13 6.24
CA MET A 11 -9.34 16.89 7.67
C MET A 11 -8.86 18.14 8.42
N GLN A 12 -9.41 18.34 9.61
CA GLN A 12 -8.98 19.35 10.56
C GLN A 12 -7.49 19.14 10.90
N ASP A 13 -6.77 20.25 11.08
CA ASP A 13 -5.36 20.32 11.45
C ASP A 13 -5.09 19.74 12.85
N ASP A 14 -5.09 18.43 12.99
CA ASP A 14 -4.51 17.77 14.16
C ASP A 14 -3.09 17.34 13.82
N ALA A 15 -2.14 18.26 13.96
CA ALA A 15 -0.73 17.94 13.99
C ALA A 15 -0.47 17.02 15.17
N ILE A 16 -0.31 15.72 14.89
CA ILE A 16 0.13 14.75 15.91
C ILE A 16 1.57 15.07 16.27
N SER A 17 1.74 15.87 17.32
CA SER A 17 3.01 16.16 17.95
C SER A 17 3.51 14.90 18.66
N ASN A 18 4.38 14.12 18.02
CA ASN A 18 5.15 13.09 18.70
C ASN A 18 6.52 13.64 19.09
N SER A 19 6.77 13.67 20.40
CA SER A 19 8.01 14.07 21.03
C SER A 19 9.18 13.17 20.62
N THR A 20 10.29 13.80 20.27
CA THR A 20 11.69 13.34 20.26
C THR A 20 11.94 11.83 20.16
N GLY A 21 12.27 11.35 18.96
CA GLY A 21 12.90 10.05 18.74
C GLY A 21 11.99 8.85 18.44
N ALA A 22 10.67 8.99 18.48
CA ALA A 22 9.75 7.92 18.08
C ALA A 22 9.75 7.74 16.56
N VAL A 23 9.92 6.50 16.12
CA VAL A 23 9.77 6.13 14.70
C VAL A 23 8.29 6.01 14.41
N MET A 24 7.80 6.83 13.46
CA MET A 24 6.43 6.76 13.00
C MET A 24 6.32 5.74 11.86
N LYS A 25 5.34 4.83 11.96
CA LYS A 25 4.99 3.88 10.91
C LYS A 25 3.79 4.41 10.12
N ILE A 26 3.94 4.44 8.80
CA ILE A 26 2.93 4.94 7.86
C ILE A 26 2.64 3.84 6.85
N PHE A 27 1.38 3.69 6.48
CA PHE A 27 0.92 2.82 5.42
C PHE A 27 0.49 3.65 4.22
N LEU A 28 0.98 3.29 3.06
CA LEU A 28 0.60 3.88 1.78
C LEU A 28 0.06 2.79 0.87
N GLY A 29 -1.07 3.02 0.25
CA GLY A 29 -1.70 2.12 -0.71
C GLY A 29 -1.78 2.76 -2.09
N LEU A 30 -1.49 1.96 -3.11
CA LEU A 30 -1.56 2.31 -4.53
C LEU A 30 -2.37 1.27 -5.29
N ASP A 31 -3.15 1.71 -6.24
CA ASP A 31 -3.84 0.82 -7.17
C ASP A 31 -4.05 1.48 -8.52
N ASP A 32 -4.24 0.63 -9.54
CA ASP A 32 -4.63 0.96 -10.92
C ASP A 32 -3.80 2.09 -11.57
N THR A 33 -2.47 2.01 -11.43
CA THR A 33 -1.53 2.99 -12.01
C THR A 33 -1.08 2.64 -13.43
N ASP A 34 -1.54 1.50 -13.99
CA ASP A 34 -1.02 0.87 -15.21
C ASP A 34 -2.15 0.41 -16.15
N ILE A 35 -1.77 0.20 -17.40
CA ILE A 35 -2.59 -0.47 -18.42
C ILE A 35 -1.85 -1.71 -18.91
N LEU A 36 -2.52 -2.55 -19.69
CA LEU A 36 -1.93 -3.77 -20.26
C LEU A 36 -0.67 -3.44 -21.07
N GLY A 37 0.46 -4.05 -20.71
CA GLY A 37 1.75 -3.85 -21.38
C GLY A 37 2.61 -2.72 -20.82
N SER A 38 2.13 -1.96 -19.84
CA SER A 38 2.91 -0.94 -19.14
C SER A 38 3.54 -1.49 -17.84
N PRO A 39 4.45 -0.73 -17.19
CA PRO A 39 4.95 -1.05 -15.86
C PRO A 39 3.79 -1.12 -14.85
N GLY A 40 3.70 -2.23 -14.10
CA GLY A 40 2.63 -2.45 -13.14
C GLY A 40 2.76 -1.63 -11.86
N THR A 41 1.68 -1.54 -11.08
CA THR A 41 1.60 -0.77 -9.81
C THR A 41 2.75 -1.06 -8.85
N ASN A 42 3.26 -2.30 -8.79
CA ASN A 42 4.42 -2.62 -7.94
C ASN A 42 5.70 -1.92 -8.39
N GLN A 43 5.90 -1.73 -9.69
CA GLN A 43 7.07 -1.02 -10.23
C GLN A 43 6.98 0.48 -9.93
N ILE A 44 5.78 1.05 -9.99
CA ILE A 44 5.50 2.42 -9.57
C ILE A 44 5.78 2.59 -8.06
N ALA A 45 5.34 1.64 -7.22
CA ALA A 45 5.65 1.65 -5.80
C ALA A 45 7.16 1.60 -5.51
N MET A 46 7.92 0.77 -6.25
CA MET A 46 9.38 0.72 -6.14
C MET A 46 10.04 2.05 -6.53
N ALA A 47 9.59 2.67 -7.61
CA ALA A 47 10.09 3.97 -8.05
C ALA A 47 9.76 5.08 -7.04
N LEU A 48 8.55 5.06 -6.46
CA LEU A 48 8.16 5.99 -5.39
C LEU A 48 9.02 5.80 -4.13
N ALA A 49 9.37 4.56 -3.77
CA ALA A 49 10.25 4.28 -2.63
C ALA A 49 11.63 4.96 -2.77
N VAL A 50 12.19 4.97 -3.99
CA VAL A 50 13.44 5.68 -4.27
C VAL A 50 13.28 7.19 -4.03
N LYS A 51 12.17 7.77 -4.47
CA LYS A 51 11.90 9.20 -4.30
C LYS A 51 11.61 9.59 -2.85
N LEU A 52 10.90 8.76 -2.11
CA LEU A 52 10.65 8.98 -0.67
C LEU A 52 11.97 8.98 0.13
N LYS A 53 12.91 8.12 -0.24
CA LYS A 53 14.24 8.09 0.40
C LYS A 53 15.00 9.40 0.21
N GLU A 54 14.87 10.07 -0.95
CA GLU A 54 15.51 11.37 -1.22
C GLU A 54 15.04 12.46 -0.23
N ILE A 55 13.84 12.32 0.34
CA ILE A 55 13.26 13.24 1.33
C ILE A 55 13.29 12.70 2.77
N GLY A 56 14.11 11.64 3.03
CA GLY A 56 14.33 11.10 4.37
C GLY A 56 13.24 10.15 4.87
N ILE A 57 12.37 9.63 3.99
CA ILE A 57 11.34 8.64 4.34
C ILE A 57 11.78 7.27 3.85
N GLU A 58 12.02 6.36 4.80
CA GLU A 58 12.46 5.00 4.48
C GLU A 58 11.26 4.09 4.20
N THR A 59 11.34 3.34 3.10
CA THR A 59 10.40 2.25 2.81
C THR A 59 10.95 0.96 3.41
N THR A 60 10.22 0.38 4.34
CA THR A 60 10.62 -0.87 4.99
C THR A 60 10.12 -2.12 4.26
N MET A 61 8.94 -2.02 3.64
CA MET A 61 8.32 -3.13 2.91
C MET A 61 7.40 -2.62 1.81
N ILE A 62 7.36 -3.35 0.70
CA ILE A 62 6.34 -3.22 -0.34
C ILE A 62 5.69 -4.59 -0.52
N LEU A 63 4.37 -4.63 -0.44
CA LEU A 63 3.57 -5.82 -0.67
C LEU A 63 2.69 -5.64 -1.90
N ARG A 64 2.53 -6.72 -2.65
CA ARG A 64 1.47 -6.86 -3.66
C ARG A 64 0.32 -7.63 -3.08
N HIS A 65 -0.88 -7.07 -3.16
CA HIS A 65 -2.12 -7.69 -2.72
C HIS A 65 -2.92 -8.21 -3.91
N GLN A 66 -3.57 -9.37 -3.74
CA GLN A 66 -4.56 -9.87 -4.67
C GLN A 66 -5.94 -9.41 -4.17
N LEU A 67 -6.64 -8.66 -5.00
CA LEU A 67 -8.04 -8.27 -4.78
C LEU A 67 -8.99 -9.26 -5.46
N TRP A 68 -10.28 -9.06 -5.29
CA TRP A 68 -11.29 -9.94 -5.85
C TRP A 68 -11.20 -10.02 -7.37
N TYR A 69 -10.98 -11.23 -7.87
CA TYR A 69 -10.83 -11.49 -9.30
C TYR A 69 -12.18 -11.92 -9.88
N ASP A 70 -12.96 -10.94 -10.37
CA ASP A 70 -14.32 -11.16 -10.90
C ASP A 70 -14.55 -10.26 -12.12
N PRO A 71 -15.20 -10.73 -13.19
CA PRO A 71 -15.44 -9.95 -14.40
C PRO A 71 -16.23 -8.66 -14.21
N ARG A 72 -16.91 -8.49 -13.08
CA ARG A 72 -17.65 -7.27 -12.74
C ARG A 72 -16.76 -6.15 -12.22
N VAL A 73 -15.55 -6.47 -11.81
CA VAL A 73 -14.56 -5.49 -11.32
C VAL A 73 -13.75 -5.01 -12.52
N PRO A 74 -13.63 -3.70 -12.77
CA PRO A 74 -12.67 -3.20 -13.75
C PRO A 74 -11.25 -3.42 -13.22
N TYR A 75 -10.43 -4.14 -13.96
CA TYR A 75 -9.00 -4.34 -13.65
C TYR A 75 -8.21 -4.54 -14.95
N THR A 76 -6.91 -4.24 -14.90
CA THR A 76 -6.02 -4.33 -16.06
C THR A 76 -5.69 -5.77 -16.43
N SER A 77 -5.19 -6.59 -15.48
CA SER A 77 -4.78 -7.97 -15.75
C SER A 77 -5.13 -8.96 -14.64
N LYS A 78 -4.84 -8.66 -13.39
CA LYS A 78 -4.96 -9.59 -12.26
C LYS A 78 -5.60 -8.97 -11.02
N ASN A 79 -6.21 -7.82 -11.11
CA ASN A 79 -6.81 -7.08 -10.02
C ASN A 79 -5.92 -7.08 -8.75
N GLY A 80 -4.83 -6.38 -8.78
CA GLY A 80 -3.87 -6.36 -7.68
C GLY A 80 -3.42 -4.97 -7.33
N SER A 81 -3.46 -4.62 -6.05
CA SER A 81 -2.95 -3.38 -5.50
C SER A 81 -1.57 -3.54 -4.87
N ALA A 82 -0.94 -2.44 -4.52
CA ALA A 82 0.33 -2.40 -3.81
C ALA A 82 0.21 -1.59 -2.52
N SER A 83 0.86 -2.06 -1.45
CA SER A 83 1.08 -1.28 -0.24
C SER A 83 2.54 -1.04 0.02
N MET A 84 2.85 0.08 0.66
CA MET A 84 4.18 0.43 1.15
C MET A 84 4.08 0.69 2.65
N GLN A 85 4.98 0.08 3.42
CA GLN A 85 5.20 0.43 4.82
C GLN A 85 6.39 1.38 4.88
N LEU A 86 6.15 2.55 5.45
CA LEU A 86 7.12 3.62 5.53
C LEU A 86 7.48 3.87 6.99
N GLN A 87 8.70 4.33 7.20
CA GLN A 87 9.18 4.81 8.49
C GLN A 87 9.84 6.17 8.32
N CYS A 88 9.54 7.07 9.24
CA CYS A 88 10.23 8.34 9.36
C CYS A 88 10.57 8.65 10.82
N THR A 89 11.65 9.39 11.02
CA THR A 89 12.01 9.95 12.32
C THR A 89 11.53 11.39 12.40
N GLY A 90 10.88 11.75 13.50
CA GLY A 90 10.31 13.10 13.66
C GLY A 90 8.84 13.21 13.24
N THR A 91 8.37 14.43 13.09
CA THR A 91 7.00 14.74 12.65
C THR A 91 6.94 14.79 11.14
N ILE A 92 5.94 14.14 10.55
CA ILE A 92 5.64 14.23 9.13
C ILE A 92 4.28 14.90 8.96
N ASP A 93 4.22 15.86 8.05
CA ASP A 93 2.96 16.45 7.63
C ASP A 93 2.32 15.56 6.55
N PHE A 94 1.23 14.89 6.90
CA PHE A 94 0.53 13.95 6.01
C PHE A 94 0.00 14.62 4.73
N PRO A 95 -0.60 15.83 4.77
CA PRO A 95 -0.95 16.58 3.56
C PRO A 95 0.26 16.83 2.64
N THR A 96 1.40 17.20 3.17
CA THR A 96 2.64 17.41 2.40
C THR A 96 3.15 16.10 1.79
N LEU A 97 3.18 15.00 2.56
CA LEU A 97 3.51 13.67 2.03
C LEU A 97 2.54 13.27 0.93
N GLY A 98 1.25 13.48 1.14
CA GLY A 98 0.21 13.20 0.15
C GLY A 98 0.40 14.03 -1.12
N GLY A 99 0.72 15.29 -1.00
CA GLY A 99 1.06 16.18 -2.13
C GLY A 99 2.23 15.66 -2.94
N PHE A 100 3.33 15.29 -2.27
CA PHE A 100 4.50 14.69 -2.89
C PHE A 100 4.18 13.40 -3.65
N CYS A 101 3.46 12.46 -3.01
CA CYS A 101 3.09 11.20 -3.65
C CYS A 101 2.13 11.42 -4.84
N LYS A 102 1.20 12.35 -4.73
CA LYS A 102 0.29 12.72 -5.83
C LYS A 102 1.05 13.28 -7.03
N GLU A 103 1.96 14.21 -6.81
CA GLU A 103 2.77 14.80 -7.87
C GLU A 103 3.61 13.72 -8.57
N PHE A 104 4.21 12.82 -7.79
CA PHE A 104 4.92 11.67 -8.34
C PHE A 104 4.00 10.82 -9.22
N LEU A 105 2.82 10.45 -8.73
CA LEU A 105 1.87 9.61 -9.48
C LEU A 105 1.38 10.32 -10.75
N LEU A 106 1.08 11.62 -10.70
CA LEU A 106 0.67 12.40 -11.88
C LEU A 106 1.70 12.40 -13.01
N THR A 107 2.97 12.17 -12.69
CA THR A 107 4.06 12.11 -13.68
C THR A 107 4.43 10.69 -14.11
N HIS A 108 3.91 9.65 -13.42
CA HIS A 108 4.33 8.26 -13.61
C HIS A 108 3.18 7.30 -13.93
N PHE A 109 1.92 7.69 -13.72
CA PHE A 109 0.80 6.84 -14.13
C PHE A 109 0.65 6.81 -15.65
N VAL A 110 0.00 5.78 -16.15
CA VAL A 110 -0.24 5.63 -17.59
C VAL A 110 -1.61 6.18 -17.95
N GLU A 111 -1.69 7.01 -19.00
CA GLU A 111 -2.97 7.54 -19.47
C GLU A 111 -3.93 6.39 -19.83
N GLY A 112 -5.15 6.48 -19.32
CA GLY A 112 -6.16 5.41 -19.45
C GLY A 112 -6.29 4.52 -18.21
N SER A 113 -5.35 4.61 -17.25
CA SER A 113 -5.49 4.00 -15.93
C SER A 113 -6.30 4.91 -14.98
N ASP A 114 -6.63 4.39 -13.79
CA ASP A 114 -7.51 5.03 -12.81
C ASP A 114 -6.85 5.05 -11.41
N PRO A 115 -5.68 5.71 -11.26
CA PRO A 115 -4.85 5.54 -10.09
C PRO A 115 -5.45 6.11 -8.81
N GLY A 116 -5.44 5.27 -7.77
CA GLY A 116 -5.77 5.62 -6.40
C GLY A 116 -4.55 5.67 -5.49
N LEU A 117 -4.58 6.56 -4.51
CA LEU A 117 -3.58 6.73 -3.45
C LEU A 117 -4.28 6.79 -2.11
N CYS A 118 -3.80 6.00 -1.14
CA CYS A 118 -4.23 6.07 0.25
C CYS A 118 -3.02 6.23 1.16
N ILE A 119 -3.12 7.11 2.18
CA ILE A 119 -2.10 7.25 3.24
C ILE A 119 -2.80 7.15 4.59
N ALA A 120 -2.22 6.38 5.51
CA ALA A 120 -2.77 6.13 6.83
C ALA A 120 -1.67 5.97 7.89
N THR A 121 -1.97 6.38 9.11
CA THR A 121 -1.24 5.96 10.30
C THR A 121 -1.46 4.48 10.57
N GLU A 122 -0.70 3.90 11.48
CA GLU A 122 -0.88 2.49 11.87
C GLU A 122 -2.29 2.20 12.40
N ASP A 123 -2.85 3.08 13.23
CA ASP A 123 -4.18 2.87 13.81
C ASP A 123 -5.29 3.03 12.76
N GLN A 124 -5.16 4.01 11.87
CA GLN A 124 -6.07 4.18 10.74
C GLN A 124 -6.04 2.96 9.80
N ALA A 125 -4.84 2.44 9.52
CA ALA A 125 -4.66 1.25 8.71
C ALA A 125 -5.28 0.00 9.35
N LYS A 126 -5.12 -0.19 10.67
CA LYS A 126 -5.78 -1.25 11.42
C LYS A 126 -7.31 -1.18 11.35
N ALA A 127 -7.86 0.02 11.39
CA ALA A 127 -9.31 0.22 11.23
C ALA A 127 -9.83 -0.21 9.84
N MET A 128 -8.94 -0.29 8.84
CA MET A 128 -9.29 -0.71 7.48
C MET A 128 -9.07 -2.20 7.20
N ILE A 129 -8.63 -3.01 8.17
CA ILE A 129 -8.39 -4.45 7.97
C ILE A 129 -9.63 -5.16 7.43
N SER A 130 -10.77 -4.97 8.06
CA SER A 130 -12.05 -5.56 7.62
C SER A 130 -12.42 -5.15 6.19
N GLN A 131 -12.22 -3.87 5.85
CA GLN A 131 -12.48 -3.37 4.50
C GLN A 131 -11.50 -3.95 3.48
N GLY A 132 -10.23 -4.11 3.85
CA GLY A 132 -9.22 -4.77 3.03
C GLY A 132 -9.63 -6.20 2.67
N TRP A 133 -9.94 -7.01 3.66
CA TRP A 133 -10.39 -8.39 3.44
C TRP A 133 -11.68 -8.47 2.62
N ARG A 134 -12.63 -7.61 2.88
CA ARG A 134 -13.87 -7.54 2.10
C ARG A 134 -13.59 -7.33 0.61
N THR A 135 -12.65 -6.45 0.27
CA THR A 135 -12.26 -6.15 -1.13
C THR A 135 -11.59 -7.34 -1.83
N THR A 136 -11.13 -8.35 -1.10
CA THR A 136 -10.62 -9.60 -1.70
C THR A 136 -11.71 -10.61 -2.08
N ALA A 137 -12.95 -10.40 -1.65
CA ALA A 137 -14.04 -11.37 -1.75
C ALA A 137 -15.31 -10.84 -2.44
N GLU A 138 -15.50 -9.52 -2.51
CA GLU A 138 -16.72 -8.94 -3.05
C GLU A 138 -16.49 -7.56 -3.70
N TRP A 139 -17.52 -7.11 -4.41
CA TRP A 139 -17.57 -5.76 -4.97
C TRP A 139 -17.67 -4.71 -3.88
N VAL A 140 -16.81 -3.71 -3.96
CA VAL A 140 -16.86 -2.51 -3.11
C VAL A 140 -17.06 -1.29 -4.00
N ASN A 141 -18.05 -0.48 -3.67
CA ASN A 141 -18.35 0.75 -4.39
C ASN A 141 -17.34 1.84 -4.00
N PRO A 142 -16.82 2.64 -4.96
CA PRO A 142 -15.95 3.79 -4.65
C PRO A 142 -16.53 4.76 -3.62
N ALA A 143 -17.82 5.04 -3.65
CA ALA A 143 -18.46 5.92 -2.67
C ALA A 143 -18.40 5.34 -1.24
N GLU A 144 -18.48 4.03 -1.10
CA GLU A 144 -18.32 3.35 0.20
C GLU A 144 -16.86 3.43 0.68
N ALA A 145 -15.88 3.26 -0.23
CA ALA A 145 -14.47 3.42 0.11
C ALA A 145 -14.16 4.84 0.60
N ILE A 146 -14.72 5.86 -0.05
CA ILE A 146 -14.60 7.26 0.36
C ILE A 146 -15.14 7.47 1.78
N GLU A 147 -16.33 6.96 2.06
CA GLU A 147 -16.95 7.11 3.39
C GLU A 147 -16.14 6.37 4.47
N LYS A 148 -15.65 5.17 4.18
CA LYS A 148 -14.79 4.42 5.10
C LYS A 148 -13.48 5.15 5.39
N ALA A 149 -12.82 5.69 4.37
CA ALA A 149 -11.61 6.48 4.53
C ALA A 149 -11.86 7.71 5.40
N LYS A 150 -12.96 8.42 5.16
CA LYS A 150 -13.36 9.59 5.94
C LYS A 150 -13.58 9.25 7.42
N VAL A 151 -14.33 8.19 7.71
CA VAL A 151 -14.61 7.76 9.09
C VAL A 151 -13.34 7.33 9.83
N SER A 152 -12.41 6.64 9.14
CA SER A 152 -11.15 6.19 9.74
C SER A 152 -10.06 7.26 9.80
N GLY A 153 -10.26 8.38 9.09
CA GLY A 153 -9.27 9.44 8.96
C GLY A 153 -8.15 9.17 7.97
N CYS A 154 -8.26 8.12 7.14
CA CYS A 154 -7.31 7.89 6.06
C CYS A 154 -7.37 9.01 5.02
N LEU A 155 -6.22 9.43 4.51
CA LEU A 155 -6.15 10.32 3.36
C LEU A 155 -6.29 9.47 2.09
N LEU A 156 -7.30 9.77 1.27
CA LEU A 156 -7.63 9.02 0.07
C LEU A 156 -7.78 9.95 -1.13
N TRP A 157 -7.10 9.66 -2.23
CA TRP A 157 -7.16 10.45 -3.46
C TRP A 157 -7.36 9.58 -4.68
N SER A 158 -8.25 10.03 -5.54
CA SER A 158 -8.25 9.67 -6.96
C SER A 158 -7.30 10.62 -7.69
N ILE A 159 -6.34 10.06 -8.40
CA ILE A 159 -5.32 10.85 -9.11
C ILE A 159 -5.83 11.22 -10.51
N ALA A 160 -6.49 10.29 -11.17
CA ALA A 160 -7.11 10.45 -12.48
C ALA A 160 -8.22 9.40 -12.65
N GLY A 161 -9.00 9.46 -13.74
CA GLY A 161 -9.95 8.41 -14.10
C GLY A 161 -11.33 8.56 -13.48
N ARG A 162 -11.90 7.45 -12.98
CA ARG A 162 -13.29 7.30 -12.53
C ARG A 162 -13.43 6.91 -11.05
N ASP A 163 -12.39 7.07 -10.25
CA ASP A 163 -12.34 6.76 -8.81
C ASP A 163 -12.31 5.26 -8.46
N HIS A 164 -12.06 4.36 -9.42
CA HIS A 164 -12.03 2.91 -9.10
C HIS A 164 -10.77 2.52 -8.33
N GLY A 165 -9.60 3.07 -8.67
CA GLY A 165 -8.34 2.74 -8.02
C GLY A 165 -8.27 3.11 -6.53
N ILE A 166 -9.14 4.01 -6.04
CA ILE A 166 -9.18 4.33 -4.61
C ILE A 166 -9.64 3.15 -3.76
N VAL A 167 -10.48 2.26 -4.32
CA VAL A 167 -10.96 1.07 -3.61
C VAL A 167 -9.80 0.14 -3.28
N GLY A 168 -8.96 -0.17 -4.28
CA GLY A 168 -7.79 -1.02 -4.08
C GLY A 168 -6.68 -0.34 -3.29
N ALA A 169 -6.49 0.97 -3.43
CA ALA A 169 -5.53 1.72 -2.62
C ALA A 169 -5.89 1.69 -1.13
N LEU A 170 -7.18 1.89 -0.76
CA LEU A 170 -7.65 1.77 0.61
C LEU A 170 -7.54 0.32 1.12
N ALA A 171 -7.92 -0.66 0.28
CA ALA A 171 -7.81 -2.07 0.63
C ALA A 171 -6.36 -2.48 0.92
N ALA A 172 -5.39 -2.01 0.12
CA ALA A 172 -3.97 -2.29 0.29
C ALA A 172 -3.46 -1.87 1.68
N VAL A 173 -3.90 -0.71 2.16
CA VAL A 173 -3.55 -0.22 3.51
C VAL A 173 -4.07 -1.17 4.59
N GLY A 174 -5.34 -1.57 4.52
CA GLY A 174 -5.93 -2.50 5.50
C GLY A 174 -5.30 -3.90 5.45
N LEU A 175 -5.06 -4.43 4.25
CA LEU A 175 -4.42 -5.74 4.06
C LEU A 175 -2.98 -5.75 4.57
N ALA A 176 -2.22 -4.68 4.34
CA ALA A 176 -0.88 -4.54 4.89
C ALA A 176 -0.87 -4.48 6.42
N ALA A 177 -1.84 -3.80 7.02
CA ALA A 177 -1.97 -3.71 8.47
C ALA A 177 -2.39 -5.02 9.12
N SER A 178 -3.08 -5.92 8.40
CA SER A 178 -3.42 -7.26 8.91
C SER A 178 -2.18 -8.14 9.14
N GLY A 179 -1.13 -7.94 8.34
CA GLY A 179 0.06 -8.78 8.35
C GLY A 179 -0.14 -10.20 7.79
N GLU A 180 -1.33 -10.51 7.29
CA GLU A 180 -1.73 -11.87 6.91
C GLU A 180 -1.88 -12.06 5.39
N GLN A 181 -1.85 -10.98 4.62
CA GLN A 181 -2.06 -11.03 3.18
C GLN A 181 -1.04 -10.17 2.44
N GLY A 182 -0.51 -10.71 1.36
CA GLY A 182 0.36 -10.00 0.44
C GLY A 182 1.59 -10.82 0.04
N ARG A 183 2.09 -10.53 -1.14
CA ARG A 183 3.38 -11.05 -1.63
C ARG A 183 4.42 -9.95 -1.46
N VAL A 184 5.53 -10.25 -0.80
CA VAL A 184 6.65 -9.31 -0.65
C VAL A 184 7.25 -9.01 -2.03
N VAL A 185 7.27 -7.73 -2.39
CA VAL A 185 7.94 -7.17 -3.57
C VAL A 185 9.30 -6.60 -3.18
N PHE A 186 9.34 -5.92 -2.03
CA PHE A 186 10.54 -5.33 -1.45
C PHE A 186 10.49 -5.45 0.07
N HIS A 187 11.65 -5.69 0.67
CA HIS A 187 11.87 -5.59 2.12
C HIS A 187 13.26 -5.05 2.38
N GLN A 188 13.39 -4.13 3.34
CA GLN A 188 14.66 -3.44 3.66
C GLN A 188 15.81 -4.37 4.06
N SER A 189 15.50 -5.59 4.54
CA SER A 189 16.52 -6.61 4.88
C SER A 189 17.11 -7.33 3.67
N GLY A 190 16.74 -6.94 2.43
CA GLY A 190 17.32 -7.51 1.21
C GLY A 190 16.73 -8.86 0.78
N TYR A 191 15.53 -9.25 1.24
CA TYR A 191 14.90 -10.52 0.80
C TYR A 191 14.79 -10.65 -0.73
N GLY A 192 14.60 -9.54 -1.43
CA GLY A 192 14.53 -9.52 -2.89
C GLY A 192 15.83 -9.92 -3.59
N GLU A 193 16.96 -9.96 -2.89
CA GLU A 193 18.26 -10.35 -3.42
C GLU A 193 18.56 -11.84 -3.22
N ILE A 194 17.76 -12.54 -2.42
CA ILE A 194 17.92 -13.98 -2.20
C ILE A 194 17.64 -14.72 -3.50
N ARG A 195 18.59 -15.57 -3.91
CA ARG A 195 18.50 -16.41 -5.10
C ARG A 195 18.88 -17.84 -4.78
N GLY A 196 18.27 -18.79 -5.49
CA GLY A 196 18.55 -20.20 -5.36
C GLY A 196 17.95 -20.84 -4.09
N ILE A 197 18.60 -21.92 -3.63
CA ILE A 197 18.19 -22.64 -2.42
C ILE A 197 18.77 -21.93 -1.20
N ILE A 198 17.92 -21.63 -0.24
CA ILE A 198 18.29 -21.03 1.05
C ILE A 198 17.84 -21.92 2.19
N SER A 199 18.64 -22.01 3.25
CA SER A 199 18.26 -22.80 4.43
C SER A 199 17.21 -22.07 5.28
N VAL A 200 16.43 -22.86 6.06
CA VAL A 200 15.42 -22.33 6.99
C VAL A 200 16.08 -21.43 8.04
N GLU A 201 17.25 -21.83 8.52
CA GLU A 201 18.03 -21.06 9.50
C GLU A 201 18.35 -19.67 8.97
N LYS A 202 18.80 -19.59 7.71
CA LYS A 202 19.11 -18.29 7.09
C LYS A 202 17.89 -17.41 6.91
N LEU A 203 16.73 -17.98 6.61
CA LEU A 203 15.47 -17.25 6.56
C LEU A 203 15.09 -16.72 7.95
N GLN A 204 15.25 -17.53 8.99
CA GLN A 204 14.95 -17.12 10.37
C GLN A 204 15.89 -16.03 10.88
N GLU A 205 17.17 -16.08 10.54
CA GLU A 205 18.14 -14.99 10.83
C GLU A 205 17.71 -13.65 10.20
N LEU A 206 17.04 -13.70 9.04
CA LEU A 206 16.46 -12.54 8.37
C LEU A 206 15.09 -12.13 8.96
N GLY A 207 14.62 -12.80 10.02
CA GLY A 207 13.33 -12.51 10.64
C GLY A 207 12.13 -13.13 9.92
N ILE A 208 12.36 -14.06 8.97
CA ILE A 208 11.27 -14.73 8.25
C ILE A 208 10.83 -15.97 9.02
N ALA A 209 9.55 -15.99 9.41
CA ALA A 209 8.93 -17.21 9.93
C ALA A 209 8.62 -18.16 8.76
N VAL A 210 9.17 -19.37 8.81
CA VAL A 210 8.88 -20.42 7.84
C VAL A 210 7.74 -21.28 8.36
N ILE A 211 6.71 -21.46 7.55
CA ILE A 211 5.53 -22.26 7.88
C ILE A 211 5.45 -23.40 6.85
N ASP A 212 5.30 -24.62 7.35
CA ASP A 212 5.01 -25.77 6.50
C ASP A 212 3.56 -25.71 6.02
N GLU A 213 3.36 -25.70 4.70
CA GLU A 213 2.03 -25.52 4.09
C GLU A 213 1.09 -26.70 4.41
N SER A 214 1.62 -27.91 4.58
CA SER A 214 0.82 -29.10 4.82
C SER A 214 0.32 -29.21 6.26
N SER A 215 1.13 -28.78 7.22
CA SER A 215 0.82 -28.84 8.64
C SER A 215 0.36 -27.50 9.25
N ASN A 216 0.52 -26.41 8.52
CA ASN A 216 0.33 -25.03 9.00
C ASN A 216 1.13 -24.72 10.29
N MET A 217 2.24 -25.44 10.49
CA MET A 217 3.10 -25.27 11.67
C MET A 217 4.37 -24.50 11.30
N LYS A 218 4.86 -23.67 12.24
CA LYS A 218 6.18 -23.07 12.08
C LYS A 218 7.24 -24.17 12.01
N VAL A 219 8.08 -24.10 10.98
CA VAL A 219 9.27 -24.95 10.88
C VAL A 219 10.26 -24.48 11.94
N SER A 220 10.45 -25.28 12.98
CA SER A 220 11.50 -25.06 13.98
C SER A 220 12.78 -25.75 13.55
N MET A 221 13.93 -25.17 13.91
CA MET A 221 15.21 -25.87 13.78
C MET A 221 15.13 -27.21 14.51
N GLY A 222 15.42 -28.30 13.82
CA GLY A 222 15.65 -29.57 14.47
C GLY A 222 16.81 -29.46 15.45
N LYS A 223 16.61 -29.92 16.68
CA LYS A 223 17.70 -30.11 17.65
C LYS A 223 18.62 -31.18 17.19
#